data_962e6e72437ec45b3f0f99bf4c2a1250
#
_entry.id   962e6e72437ec45b3f0f99bf4c2a1250
#
_cell.length_a   1.000
_cell.length_b   1.000
_cell.length_c   1.000
_cell.angle_alpha   90.00
_cell.angle_beta   90.00
_cell.angle_gamma   90.00
#
_symmetry.space_group_name_H-M   'P 1'
#
loop_
_entity.id
_entity.type
_entity.pdbx_description
1 polymer ?
#
loop_
_entity_poly.entity_id
_entity_poly.type
_entity_poly.pdbx_seq_one_letter_code
_entity_poly.pdbx_strand_id
1 'polypeptide(L)'
;MEIQSRGYQDQSDLSTIGSLIRQVYQIDAYWNSWSFALFDIWSQRNLGDQEVFGMTEWQHNIRLWEDRNRNLLGAAVFRDRDLVKLITFPDHKYLLVPMLDWVEARGHQKALPNQKIKIETSEHNPFFEKLLLSQGYEKDPGHYIYREKDLTGGQNELVILPTGFTIQHIDSSDDLEKFHHGTKLVFNFPDNPDIYQILRLAPSFVPELDLILLSPEGQIASFGSIWFDQRLSLAEFEPVGTVPEFRKRGLGSALIAEGCNRLRRLGCRKVSVMSWSESVEANRLYQRTGFLPILKKNYWRRR
;
A
#
# COMPACT_ATOMS: atom_id res chain seq x y z
N MET A 1 -12.44 18.60 -24.54
CA MET A 1 -12.97 17.28 -24.08
C MET A 1 -13.92 17.57 -22.93
N GLU A 2 -15.18 17.14 -23.00
CA GLU A 2 -16.13 17.33 -21.91
C GLU A 2 -15.88 16.24 -20.86
N ILE A 3 -15.65 16.67 -19.62
CA ILE A 3 -15.39 15.79 -18.49
C ILE A 3 -16.56 15.92 -17.51
N GLN A 4 -17.02 14.79 -17.03
CA GLN A 4 -18.07 14.70 -16.03
C GLN A 4 -17.54 14.05 -14.77
N SER A 5 -18.08 14.44 -13.63
CA SER A 5 -17.73 13.76 -12.37
C SER A 5 -18.96 13.14 -11.72
N ARG A 6 -18.79 11.94 -11.16
CA ARG A 6 -19.85 11.21 -10.45
C ARG A 6 -19.34 10.57 -9.16
N GLY A 7 -20.26 10.24 -8.28
CA GLY A 7 -19.95 9.39 -7.12
C GLY A 7 -19.78 7.92 -7.50
N TYR A 8 -19.35 7.14 -6.54
CA TYR A 8 -19.31 5.68 -6.60
C TYR A 8 -20.72 5.10 -6.85
N GLN A 9 -20.82 4.09 -7.68
CA GLN A 9 -22.05 3.41 -8.02
C GLN A 9 -22.09 1.96 -7.54
N ASP A 10 -21.06 1.18 -7.91
CA ASP A 10 -21.01 -0.24 -7.58
C ASP A 10 -19.56 -0.76 -7.57
N GLN A 11 -19.38 -2.05 -7.30
CA GLN A 11 -18.09 -2.69 -7.18
C GLN A 11 -17.21 -2.60 -8.45
N SER A 12 -17.80 -2.42 -9.64
CA SER A 12 -17.04 -2.26 -10.88
C SER A 12 -16.19 -0.99 -10.88
N ASP A 13 -16.61 0.04 -10.12
CA ASP A 13 -15.84 1.27 -9.94
C ASP A 13 -14.49 1.01 -9.25
N LEU A 14 -14.44 0.10 -8.26
CA LEU A 14 -13.18 -0.29 -7.63
C LEU A 14 -12.24 -0.96 -8.64
N SER A 15 -12.77 -1.86 -9.48
CA SER A 15 -12.00 -2.51 -10.54
C SER A 15 -11.45 -1.48 -11.53
N THR A 16 -12.25 -0.46 -11.85
CA THR A 16 -11.86 0.62 -12.77
C THR A 16 -10.79 1.53 -12.15
N ILE A 17 -10.90 1.88 -10.86
CA ILE A 17 -9.86 2.64 -10.13
C ILE A 17 -8.57 1.82 -10.07
N GLY A 18 -8.64 0.52 -9.73
CA GLY A 18 -7.49 -0.37 -9.72
C GLY A 18 -6.80 -0.46 -11.10
N SER A 19 -7.58 -0.47 -12.17
CA SER A 19 -7.07 -0.42 -13.55
C SER A 19 -6.41 0.91 -13.86
N LEU A 20 -7.00 2.04 -13.46
CA LEU A 20 -6.39 3.37 -13.60
C LEU A 20 -5.03 3.45 -12.90
N ILE A 21 -4.91 2.97 -11.66
CA ILE A 21 -3.64 2.95 -10.91
C ILE A 21 -2.57 2.18 -11.70
N ARG A 22 -2.92 1.02 -12.25
CA ARG A 22 -1.99 0.18 -13.02
C ARG A 22 -1.60 0.81 -14.37
N GLN A 23 -2.54 1.43 -15.07
CA GLN A 23 -2.27 2.15 -16.32
C GLN A 23 -1.35 3.34 -16.08
N VAL A 24 -1.61 4.13 -15.04
CA VAL A 24 -0.74 5.27 -14.70
C VAL A 24 0.65 4.78 -14.33
N TYR A 25 0.77 3.68 -13.58
CA TYR A 25 2.08 3.09 -13.26
C TYR A 25 2.87 2.71 -14.54
N GLN A 26 2.22 2.22 -15.58
CA GLN A 26 2.88 1.88 -16.85
C GLN A 26 3.37 3.10 -17.63
N ILE A 27 2.71 4.26 -17.48
CA ILE A 27 3.08 5.52 -18.15
C ILE A 27 4.16 6.26 -17.35
N ASP A 28 3.91 6.43 -16.06
CA ASP A 28 4.83 7.04 -15.10
C ASP A 28 4.65 6.37 -13.73
N ALA A 29 5.53 5.43 -13.43
CA ALA A 29 5.47 4.57 -12.24
C ALA A 29 5.41 5.35 -10.91
N TYR A 30 5.84 6.60 -10.92
CA TYR A 30 6.03 7.38 -9.70
C TYR A 30 5.12 8.61 -9.60
N TRP A 31 4.23 8.80 -10.58
CA TRP A 31 3.33 9.94 -10.65
C TRP A 31 2.33 9.99 -9.50
N ASN A 32 1.67 8.86 -9.22
CA ASN A 32 0.72 8.75 -8.11
C ASN A 32 1.39 8.23 -6.83
N SER A 33 0.81 8.60 -5.69
CA SER A 33 1.28 8.13 -4.38
C SER A 33 0.71 6.76 -3.96
N TRP A 34 -0.38 6.30 -4.58
CA TRP A 34 -1.06 5.06 -4.20
C TRP A 34 -0.59 3.89 -5.07
N SER A 35 -0.01 2.85 -4.44
CA SER A 35 0.40 1.62 -5.12
C SER A 35 -0.80 0.70 -5.36
N PHE A 36 -0.65 -0.23 -6.31
CA PHE A 36 -1.67 -1.24 -6.60
C PHE A 36 -1.94 -2.12 -5.37
N ALA A 37 -0.89 -2.51 -4.63
CA ALA A 37 -1.01 -3.38 -3.46
C ALA A 37 -1.82 -2.72 -2.35
N LEU A 38 -1.47 -1.48 -1.98
CA LEU A 38 -2.22 -0.73 -0.96
C LEU A 38 -3.66 -0.44 -1.38
N PHE A 39 -3.91 -0.25 -2.68
CA PHE A 39 -5.26 -0.10 -3.20
C PHE A 39 -6.04 -1.42 -3.11
N ASP A 40 -5.46 -2.53 -3.54
CA ASP A 40 -6.09 -3.84 -3.49
C ASP A 40 -6.43 -4.24 -2.04
N ILE A 41 -5.51 -4.02 -1.10
CA ILE A 41 -5.75 -4.21 0.34
C ILE A 41 -6.92 -3.34 0.82
N TRP A 42 -6.89 -2.05 0.49
CA TRP A 42 -7.93 -1.12 0.91
C TRP A 42 -9.29 -1.46 0.32
N SER A 43 -9.37 -1.79 -0.96
CA SER A 43 -10.62 -2.13 -1.64
C SER A 43 -11.27 -3.38 -1.08
N GLN A 44 -10.49 -4.44 -0.84
CA GLN A 44 -10.99 -5.68 -0.26
C GLN A 44 -11.49 -5.48 1.18
N ARG A 45 -10.76 -4.75 2.00
CA ARG A 45 -11.20 -4.42 3.38
C ARG A 45 -12.55 -3.72 3.39
N ASN A 46 -12.77 -2.76 2.49
CA ASN A 46 -14.04 -2.04 2.42
C ASN A 46 -15.19 -2.87 1.83
N LEU A 47 -14.90 -3.85 1.00
CA LEU A 47 -15.91 -4.80 0.49
C LEU A 47 -16.34 -5.82 1.54
N GLY A 48 -15.43 -6.22 2.43
CA GLY A 48 -15.67 -7.29 3.37
C GLY A 48 -16.26 -6.86 4.71
N ASP A 49 -15.86 -5.68 5.24
CA ASP A 49 -16.31 -5.24 6.55
C ASP A 49 -16.38 -3.70 6.63
N GLN A 50 -17.61 -3.21 6.67
CA GLN A 50 -17.90 -1.78 6.69
C GLN A 50 -17.55 -1.11 8.04
N GLU A 51 -17.38 -1.86 9.13
CA GLU A 51 -17.20 -1.32 10.48
C GLU A 51 -15.72 -1.20 10.90
N VAL A 52 -14.82 -2.00 10.33
CA VAL A 52 -13.43 -2.15 10.80
C VAL A 52 -12.60 -0.87 10.76
N PHE A 53 -12.92 0.07 9.88
CA PHE A 53 -12.19 1.36 9.79
C PHE A 53 -13.03 2.56 10.23
N GLY A 54 -14.20 2.34 10.83
CA GLY A 54 -15.10 3.39 11.30
C GLY A 54 -15.60 4.31 10.17
N MET A 55 -15.59 3.81 8.94
CA MET A 55 -16.14 4.47 7.76
C MET A 55 -17.40 3.73 7.31
N THR A 56 -18.47 3.89 8.05
CA THR A 56 -19.80 3.66 7.50
C THR A 56 -19.95 4.53 6.26
N GLU A 57 -20.50 3.95 5.17
CA GLU A 57 -20.73 4.67 3.91
C GLU A 57 -19.45 5.14 3.18
N TRP A 58 -18.39 4.32 3.16
CA TRP A 58 -17.15 4.61 2.44
C TRP A 58 -17.38 4.94 0.95
N GLN A 59 -18.46 4.43 0.36
CA GLN A 59 -18.86 4.67 -1.02
C GLN A 59 -19.05 6.17 -1.32
N HIS A 60 -19.59 6.93 -0.36
CA HIS A 60 -19.77 8.39 -0.48
C HIS A 60 -18.44 9.17 -0.43
N ASN A 61 -17.35 8.48 -0.15
CA ASN A 61 -16.01 9.04 -0.04
C ASN A 61 -15.17 8.85 -1.30
N ILE A 62 -15.82 8.49 -2.41
CA ILE A 62 -15.21 8.30 -3.72
C ILE A 62 -15.86 9.22 -4.74
N ARG A 63 -15.03 9.88 -5.55
CA ARG A 63 -15.46 10.68 -6.69
C ARG A 63 -14.63 10.32 -7.90
N LEU A 64 -15.27 10.16 -9.04
CA LEU A 64 -14.71 9.72 -10.31
C LEU A 64 -14.86 10.81 -11.35
N TRP A 65 -13.85 10.99 -12.21
CA TRP A 65 -13.86 11.91 -13.35
C TRP A 65 -13.70 11.11 -14.64
N GLU A 66 -14.67 11.23 -15.53
CA GLU A 66 -14.80 10.43 -16.75
C GLU A 66 -14.92 11.33 -17.97
N ASP A 67 -14.47 10.83 -19.14
CA ASP A 67 -14.76 11.44 -20.43
C ASP A 67 -16.18 11.09 -20.91
N ARG A 68 -16.57 11.59 -22.08
CA ARG A 68 -17.88 11.31 -22.73
C ARG A 68 -18.12 9.83 -23.01
N ASN A 69 -17.03 9.04 -23.17
CA ASN A 69 -17.08 7.60 -23.43
C ASN A 69 -17.06 6.78 -22.13
N ARG A 70 -17.16 7.41 -20.96
CA ARG A 70 -17.03 6.81 -19.63
C ARG A 70 -15.65 6.20 -19.33
N ASN A 71 -14.61 6.63 -20.04
CA ASN A 71 -13.25 6.26 -19.63
C ASN A 71 -12.87 7.05 -18.37
N LEU A 72 -12.40 6.33 -17.35
CA LEU A 72 -11.96 6.95 -16.10
C LEU A 72 -10.63 7.67 -16.33
N LEU A 73 -10.61 8.98 -16.04
CA LEU A 73 -9.44 9.86 -16.17
C LEU A 73 -8.81 10.19 -14.84
N GLY A 74 -9.59 10.10 -13.77
CA GLY A 74 -9.11 10.34 -12.42
C GLY A 74 -10.10 9.97 -11.34
N ALA A 75 -9.59 9.77 -10.12
CA ALA A 75 -10.35 9.43 -8.93
C ALA A 75 -9.82 10.14 -7.69
N ALA A 76 -10.73 10.61 -6.84
CA ALA A 76 -10.44 11.09 -5.49
C ALA A 76 -11.09 10.15 -4.47
N VAL A 77 -10.30 9.69 -3.50
CA VAL A 77 -10.73 8.70 -2.51
C VAL A 77 -10.27 9.11 -1.12
N PHE A 78 -11.20 9.25 -0.19
CA PHE A 78 -10.85 9.26 1.22
C PHE A 78 -10.54 7.83 1.65
N ARG A 79 -9.25 7.52 1.71
CA ARG A 79 -8.77 6.20 2.12
C ARG A 79 -9.14 5.89 3.57
N ASP A 80 -8.97 6.90 4.43
CA ASP A 80 -9.27 6.88 5.85
C ASP A 80 -10.15 8.09 6.22
N ARG A 81 -10.36 8.35 7.49
CA ARG A 81 -11.13 9.50 7.96
C ARG A 81 -10.62 10.82 7.39
N ASP A 82 -9.30 10.99 7.36
CA ASP A 82 -8.61 12.24 7.00
C ASP A 82 -7.61 12.10 5.85
N LEU A 83 -7.24 10.88 5.45
CA LEU A 83 -6.25 10.63 4.39
C LEU A 83 -6.90 10.47 3.04
N VAL A 84 -6.51 11.31 2.10
CA VAL A 84 -7.04 11.34 0.74
C VAL A 84 -5.98 10.93 -0.27
N LYS A 85 -6.42 10.16 -1.26
CA LYS A 85 -5.66 9.78 -2.46
C LYS A 85 -6.31 10.41 -3.68
N LEU A 86 -5.50 11.12 -4.48
CA LEU A 86 -5.89 11.62 -5.79
C LEU A 86 -5.09 10.88 -6.86
N ILE A 87 -5.81 10.28 -7.81
CA ILE A 87 -5.23 9.46 -8.86
C ILE A 87 -5.64 10.05 -10.19
N THR A 88 -4.68 10.33 -11.07
CA THR A 88 -4.94 10.80 -12.44
C THR A 88 -3.75 10.50 -13.32
N PHE A 89 -3.95 10.50 -14.64
CA PHE A 89 -2.85 10.44 -15.60
C PHE A 89 -2.02 11.73 -15.59
N PRO A 90 -0.72 11.68 -15.92
CA PRO A 90 0.11 12.89 -16.05
C PRO A 90 -0.46 13.94 -17.00
N ASP A 91 -1.01 13.49 -18.14
CA ASP A 91 -1.62 14.38 -19.15
C ASP A 91 -2.95 14.99 -18.69
N HIS A 92 -3.57 14.42 -17.65
CA HIS A 92 -4.81 14.89 -17.06
C HIS A 92 -4.60 15.59 -15.70
N LYS A 93 -3.38 16.05 -15.41
CA LYS A 93 -3.02 16.73 -14.15
C LYS A 93 -3.90 17.93 -13.79
N TYR A 94 -4.52 18.55 -14.78
CA TYR A 94 -5.48 19.65 -14.57
C TYR A 94 -6.71 19.23 -13.76
N LEU A 95 -7.03 17.93 -13.71
CA LEU A 95 -8.10 17.37 -12.87
C LEU A 95 -7.79 17.48 -11.38
N LEU A 96 -6.53 17.63 -10.99
CA LEU A 96 -6.17 17.77 -9.57
C LEU A 96 -6.84 19.02 -8.93
N VAL A 97 -7.15 20.06 -9.72
CA VAL A 97 -7.86 21.24 -9.22
C VAL A 97 -9.30 20.90 -8.81
N PRO A 98 -10.20 20.45 -9.71
CA PRO A 98 -11.57 20.11 -9.32
C PRO A 98 -11.63 18.90 -8.35
N MET A 99 -10.60 18.04 -8.32
CA MET A 99 -10.48 16.98 -7.30
C MET A 99 -10.25 17.58 -5.91
N LEU A 100 -9.36 18.57 -5.78
CA LEU A 100 -9.13 19.26 -4.50
C LEU A 100 -10.38 20.01 -4.04
N ASP A 101 -11.07 20.72 -4.93
CA ASP A 101 -12.32 21.41 -4.61
C ASP A 101 -13.36 20.42 -4.02
N TRP A 102 -13.49 19.25 -4.65
CA TRP A 102 -14.39 18.22 -4.13
C TRP A 102 -13.93 17.67 -2.77
N VAL A 103 -12.62 17.41 -2.60
CA VAL A 103 -12.06 16.93 -1.34
C VAL A 103 -12.32 17.91 -0.20
N GLU A 104 -12.14 19.21 -0.43
CA GLU A 104 -12.41 20.24 0.57
C GLU A 104 -13.90 20.30 0.90
N ALA A 105 -14.77 20.35 -0.09
CA ALA A 105 -16.22 20.34 0.13
C ALA A 105 -16.69 19.10 0.89
N ARG A 106 -16.17 17.91 0.53
CA ARG A 106 -16.50 16.65 1.21
C ARG A 106 -15.92 16.61 2.62
N GLY A 107 -14.71 17.08 2.82
CA GLY A 107 -14.06 17.20 4.12
C GLY A 107 -14.85 18.06 5.09
N HIS A 108 -15.36 19.21 4.65
CA HIS A 108 -16.25 20.06 5.46
C HIS A 108 -17.54 19.36 5.88
N GLN A 109 -18.13 18.55 4.99
CA GLN A 109 -19.34 17.77 5.32
C GLN A 109 -19.06 16.67 6.36
N LYS A 110 -17.84 16.12 6.37
CA LYS A 110 -17.42 15.03 7.27
C LYS A 110 -16.78 15.52 8.55
N ALA A 111 -16.41 16.79 8.61
CA ALA A 111 -15.54 17.30 9.67
C ALA A 111 -16.18 17.14 11.03
N LEU A 112 -15.64 16.19 11.78
CA LEU A 112 -15.56 16.34 13.21
C LEU A 112 -14.70 17.59 13.49
N PRO A 113 -15.09 18.45 14.43
CA PRO A 113 -14.32 19.63 14.79
C PRO A 113 -12.85 19.22 15.01
N ASN A 114 -11.90 19.84 14.30
CA ASN A 114 -10.45 19.63 14.40
C ASN A 114 -9.82 18.51 13.51
N GLN A 115 -10.52 17.82 12.62
CA GLN A 115 -9.87 16.93 11.67
C GLN A 115 -9.40 17.72 10.44
N LYS A 116 -8.07 17.77 10.25
CA LYS A 116 -7.45 18.38 9.07
C LYS A 116 -7.30 17.30 8.00
N ILE A 117 -7.76 17.59 6.78
CA ILE A 117 -7.58 16.69 5.62
C ILE A 117 -6.08 16.53 5.38
N LYS A 118 -5.66 15.28 5.21
CA LYS A 118 -4.31 14.89 4.87
C LYS A 118 -4.27 14.38 3.44
N ILE A 119 -3.45 14.99 2.61
CA ILE A 119 -3.26 14.58 1.21
C ILE A 119 -1.87 13.98 1.07
N GLU A 120 -1.77 12.81 0.45
CA GLU A 120 -0.50 12.18 0.14
C GLU A 120 -0.10 12.46 -1.30
N THR A 121 1.15 12.89 -1.50
CA THR A 121 1.74 13.12 -2.82
C THR A 121 3.00 12.29 -3.02
N SER A 122 3.32 12.01 -4.28
CA SER A 122 4.66 11.60 -4.69
C SER A 122 5.54 12.82 -4.92
N GLU A 123 6.78 12.83 -4.44
CA GLU A 123 7.73 13.92 -4.77
C GLU A 123 8.07 13.98 -6.27
N HIS A 124 7.73 12.92 -7.02
CA HIS A 124 7.85 12.87 -8.48
C HIS A 124 6.75 13.66 -9.21
N ASN A 125 5.77 14.20 -8.47
CA ASN A 125 4.70 15.05 -8.99
C ASN A 125 4.82 16.48 -8.46
N PRO A 126 5.81 17.28 -8.95
CA PRO A 126 6.03 18.65 -8.48
C PRO A 126 4.89 19.60 -8.84
N PHE A 127 4.09 19.28 -9.86
CA PHE A 127 2.90 20.05 -10.19
C PHE A 127 1.89 19.99 -9.05
N PHE A 128 1.64 18.79 -8.51
CA PHE A 128 0.68 18.61 -7.42
C PHE A 128 1.16 19.26 -6.12
N GLU A 129 2.45 19.14 -5.79
CA GLU A 129 3.02 19.82 -4.62
C GLU A 129 2.90 21.36 -4.72
N LYS A 130 3.17 21.93 -5.89
CA LYS A 130 2.98 23.38 -6.14
C LYS A 130 1.51 23.80 -6.04
N LEU A 131 0.60 22.99 -6.55
CA LEU A 131 -0.84 23.24 -6.43
C LEU A 131 -1.26 23.27 -4.96
N LEU A 132 -0.85 22.28 -4.16
CA LEU A 132 -1.17 22.25 -2.73
C LEU A 132 -0.63 23.46 -1.98
N LEU A 133 0.60 23.88 -2.25
CA LEU A 133 1.18 25.11 -1.68
C LEU A 133 0.34 26.35 -2.05
N SER A 134 -0.10 26.48 -3.31
CA SER A 134 -0.91 27.61 -3.76
C SER A 134 -2.30 27.65 -3.11
N GLN A 135 -2.80 26.51 -2.65
CA GLN A 135 -4.08 26.37 -1.94
C GLN A 135 -3.93 26.45 -0.40
N GLY A 136 -2.75 26.80 0.10
CA GLY A 136 -2.50 27.00 1.53
C GLY A 136 -2.29 25.71 2.31
N TYR A 137 -1.92 24.61 1.65
CA TYR A 137 -1.48 23.40 2.31
C TYR A 137 -0.01 23.51 2.71
N GLU A 138 0.34 22.92 3.83
CA GLU A 138 1.69 22.81 4.33
C GLU A 138 2.14 21.35 4.37
N LYS A 139 3.40 21.12 4.02
CA LYS A 139 4.00 19.79 4.04
C LYS A 139 4.29 19.35 5.47
N ASP A 140 3.88 18.14 5.83
CA ASP A 140 4.26 17.52 7.10
C ASP A 140 5.78 17.22 7.11
N PRO A 141 6.47 17.28 8.25
CA PRO A 141 7.91 17.00 8.31
C PRO A 141 8.25 15.53 8.04
N GLY A 142 7.37 14.61 8.41
CA GLY A 142 7.55 13.18 8.16
C GLY A 142 7.05 12.76 6.78
N HIS A 143 7.65 11.70 6.26
CA HIS A 143 7.30 11.13 4.96
C HIS A 143 7.58 9.63 4.93
N TYR A 144 6.95 8.90 3.99
CA TYR A 144 7.37 7.55 3.66
C TYR A 144 8.49 7.57 2.63
N ILE A 145 9.43 6.66 2.79
CA ILE A 145 10.46 6.38 1.78
C ILE A 145 10.00 5.15 1.01
N TYR A 146 9.70 5.32 -0.27
CA TYR A 146 9.41 4.24 -1.20
C TYR A 146 10.74 3.72 -1.77
N ARG A 147 10.92 2.42 -1.70
CA ARG A 147 12.14 1.73 -2.14
C ARG A 147 11.81 0.63 -3.10
N GLU A 148 12.74 0.36 -3.99
CA GLU A 148 12.64 -0.76 -4.93
C GLU A 148 13.92 -1.60 -4.92
N LYS A 149 13.74 -2.87 -5.30
CA LYS A 149 14.80 -3.82 -5.55
C LYS A 149 14.56 -4.49 -6.90
N ASP A 150 15.56 -4.44 -7.77
CA ASP A 150 15.55 -5.14 -9.06
C ASP A 150 15.78 -6.64 -8.80
N LEU A 151 14.93 -7.48 -9.42
CA LEU A 151 15.02 -8.93 -9.35
C LEU A 151 15.47 -9.55 -10.68
N THR A 152 15.71 -8.73 -11.71
CA THR A 152 16.17 -9.19 -13.03
C THR A 152 17.66 -9.55 -13.00
N GLY A 153 18.07 -10.68 -13.47
CA GLY A 153 19.49 -11.04 -13.63
C GLY A 153 20.22 -11.47 -12.34
N GLY A 154 19.53 -11.61 -11.22
CA GLY A 154 20.13 -12.02 -9.96
C GLY A 154 20.13 -13.54 -9.74
N GLN A 155 21.18 -14.04 -9.08
CA GLN A 155 21.12 -15.35 -8.43
C GLN A 155 20.15 -15.31 -7.26
N ASN A 156 19.68 -16.48 -6.82
CA ASN A 156 18.91 -16.59 -5.58
C ASN A 156 19.70 -15.99 -4.42
N GLU A 157 18.99 -15.28 -3.56
CA GLU A 157 19.58 -14.72 -2.34
C GLU A 157 19.83 -15.82 -1.33
N LEU A 158 20.93 -15.70 -0.61
CA LEU A 158 21.25 -16.63 0.46
C LEU A 158 20.31 -16.41 1.65
N VAL A 159 19.50 -17.42 1.96
CA VAL A 159 18.62 -17.44 3.13
C VAL A 159 19.37 -18.03 4.30
N ILE A 160 19.76 -17.20 5.27
CA ILE A 160 20.48 -17.64 6.48
C ILE A 160 19.53 -17.62 7.66
N LEU A 161 19.25 -18.79 8.21
CA LEU A 161 18.42 -18.97 9.40
C LEU A 161 19.24 -19.52 10.57
N PRO A 162 18.97 -19.10 11.80
CA PRO A 162 19.47 -19.79 12.98
C PRO A 162 18.93 -21.23 13.02
N THR A 163 19.66 -22.11 13.68
CA THR A 163 19.28 -23.51 13.80
C THR A 163 17.87 -23.68 14.34
N GLY A 164 17.08 -24.53 13.67
CA GLY A 164 15.70 -24.85 14.04
C GLY A 164 14.62 -23.85 13.59
N PHE A 165 15.00 -22.67 13.07
CA PHE A 165 14.01 -21.75 12.47
C PHE A 165 13.62 -22.21 11.07
N THR A 166 12.35 -21.99 10.69
CA THR A 166 11.81 -22.37 9.38
C THR A 166 11.00 -21.24 8.76
N ILE A 167 11.01 -21.16 7.41
CA ILE A 167 10.14 -20.25 6.65
C ILE A 167 9.16 -21.09 5.86
N GLN A 168 7.89 -20.74 5.94
CA GLN A 168 6.81 -21.34 5.14
C GLN A 168 5.81 -20.26 4.69
N HIS A 169 4.89 -20.59 3.78
CA HIS A 169 3.72 -19.77 3.54
C HIS A 169 2.58 -20.18 4.48
N ILE A 170 1.60 -19.30 4.64
CA ILE A 170 0.41 -19.57 5.45
C ILE A 170 -0.44 -20.62 4.72
N ASP A 171 -0.53 -21.81 5.27
CA ASP A 171 -1.18 -22.97 4.66
C ASP A 171 -2.37 -23.52 5.50
N SER A 172 -2.42 -23.18 6.78
CA SER A 172 -3.42 -23.65 7.73
C SER A 172 -4.07 -22.54 8.53
N SER A 173 -5.17 -22.85 9.23
CA SER A 173 -5.78 -21.94 10.19
C SER A 173 -4.84 -21.60 11.36
N ASP A 174 -4.04 -22.59 11.81
CA ASP A 174 -3.06 -22.40 12.86
C ASP A 174 -1.94 -21.42 12.43
N ASP A 175 -1.46 -21.50 11.19
CA ASP A 175 -0.52 -20.52 10.63
C ASP A 175 -1.13 -19.14 10.57
N LEU A 176 -2.40 -19.03 10.20
CA LEU A 176 -3.13 -17.78 10.14
C LEU A 176 -3.27 -17.15 11.54
N GLU A 177 -3.58 -17.94 12.56
CA GLU A 177 -3.63 -17.48 13.95
C GLU A 177 -2.26 -16.97 14.43
N LYS A 178 -1.17 -17.70 14.10
CA LYS A 178 0.20 -17.26 14.39
C LYS A 178 0.53 -15.95 13.70
N PHE A 179 0.15 -15.80 12.43
CA PHE A 179 0.35 -14.55 11.68
C PHE A 179 -0.40 -13.38 12.34
N HIS A 180 -1.68 -13.56 12.70
CA HIS A 180 -2.46 -12.56 13.43
C HIS A 180 -1.81 -12.18 14.76
N HIS A 181 -1.37 -13.17 15.51
CA HIS A 181 -0.66 -12.91 16.76
C HIS A 181 0.61 -12.08 16.51
N GLY A 182 1.38 -12.41 15.48
CA GLY A 182 2.56 -11.66 15.09
C GLY A 182 2.25 -10.22 14.69
N THR A 183 1.21 -9.98 13.87
CA THR A 183 0.81 -8.63 13.45
C THR A 183 0.33 -7.78 14.62
N LYS A 184 -0.37 -8.38 15.58
CA LYS A 184 -0.77 -7.73 16.83
C LYS A 184 0.43 -7.30 17.67
N LEU A 185 1.42 -8.17 17.85
CA LEU A 185 2.64 -7.88 18.63
C LEU A 185 3.51 -6.78 17.98
N VAL A 186 3.52 -6.68 16.65
CA VAL A 186 4.39 -5.76 15.93
C VAL A 186 3.71 -4.42 15.64
N PHE A 187 2.45 -4.43 15.22
CA PHE A 187 1.72 -3.25 14.71
C PHE A 187 0.53 -2.85 15.56
N ASN A 188 0.18 -3.66 16.57
CA ASN A 188 -1.03 -3.47 17.37
C ASN A 188 -2.31 -3.44 16.50
N PHE A 189 -2.34 -4.22 15.42
CA PHE A 189 -3.52 -4.34 14.60
C PHE A 189 -4.67 -5.00 15.37
N PRO A 190 -5.92 -4.60 15.12
CA PRO A 190 -7.07 -5.25 15.71
C PRO A 190 -7.07 -6.76 15.42
N ASP A 191 -7.48 -7.54 16.39
CA ASP A 191 -7.64 -8.99 16.24
C ASP A 191 -8.92 -9.25 15.45
N ASN A 192 -8.78 -9.35 14.13
CA ASN A 192 -9.91 -9.69 13.26
C ASN A 192 -9.44 -10.69 12.19
N PRO A 193 -9.57 -12.01 12.48
CA PRO A 193 -9.17 -13.06 11.56
C PRO A 193 -9.97 -13.05 10.24
N ASP A 194 -11.20 -12.56 10.24
CA ASP A 194 -12.04 -12.52 9.04
C ASP A 194 -11.48 -11.56 7.97
N ILE A 195 -10.84 -10.46 8.39
CA ILE A 195 -10.17 -9.53 7.47
C ILE A 195 -9.16 -10.24 6.58
N TYR A 196 -8.42 -11.19 7.14
CA TYR A 196 -7.42 -11.93 6.39
C TYR A 196 -8.01 -12.79 5.28
N GLN A 197 -9.14 -13.45 5.56
CA GLN A 197 -9.84 -14.24 4.55
C GLN A 197 -10.30 -13.34 3.39
N ILE A 198 -10.74 -12.13 3.70
CA ILE A 198 -11.18 -11.15 2.71
C ILE A 198 -9.99 -10.62 1.90
N LEU A 199 -8.87 -10.32 2.53
CA LEU A 199 -7.65 -9.87 1.84
C LEU A 199 -7.11 -10.89 0.85
N ARG A 200 -7.31 -12.19 1.11
CA ARG A 200 -6.93 -13.28 0.18
C ARG A 200 -7.72 -13.27 -1.13
N LEU A 201 -8.81 -12.52 -1.21
CA LEU A 201 -9.58 -12.31 -2.44
C LEU A 201 -9.01 -11.16 -3.32
N ALA A 202 -8.00 -10.46 -2.85
CA ALA A 202 -7.40 -9.36 -3.60
C ALA A 202 -6.73 -9.85 -4.91
N PRO A 203 -6.83 -9.10 -6.01
CA PRO A 203 -6.28 -9.54 -7.30
C PRO A 203 -4.76 -9.78 -7.29
N SER A 204 -4.03 -9.11 -6.41
CA SER A 204 -2.58 -9.22 -6.25
C SER A 204 -2.15 -10.20 -5.15
N PHE A 205 -3.09 -10.89 -4.50
CA PHE A 205 -2.77 -11.91 -3.50
C PHE A 205 -2.28 -13.20 -4.16
N VAL A 206 -1.17 -13.74 -3.67
CA VAL A 206 -0.59 -15.02 -4.10
C VAL A 206 -0.26 -15.83 -2.85
N PRO A 207 -0.90 -16.98 -2.61
CA PRO A 207 -0.76 -17.73 -1.36
C PRO A 207 0.68 -18.05 -0.96
N GLU A 208 1.51 -18.44 -1.93
CA GLU A 208 2.92 -18.80 -1.71
C GLU A 208 3.79 -17.59 -1.29
N LEU A 209 3.27 -16.38 -1.42
CA LEU A 209 3.94 -15.13 -1.08
C LEU A 209 3.51 -14.54 0.28
N ASP A 210 2.62 -15.21 1.01
CA ASP A 210 2.18 -14.83 2.35
C ASP A 210 2.98 -15.63 3.38
N LEU A 211 4.11 -15.08 3.87
CA LEU A 211 5.17 -15.81 4.54
C LEU A 211 5.13 -15.66 6.06
N ILE A 212 5.40 -16.77 6.75
CA ILE A 212 5.71 -16.81 8.18
C ILE A 212 7.07 -17.48 8.42
N LEU A 213 7.76 -17.00 9.44
CA LEU A 213 8.99 -17.57 9.95
C LEU A 213 8.76 -17.99 11.39
N LEU A 214 8.96 -19.28 11.65
CA LEU A 214 8.71 -19.92 12.95
C LEU A 214 10.01 -20.22 13.68
N SER A 215 9.96 -20.12 15.03
CA SER A 215 11.04 -20.58 15.92
C SER A 215 11.06 -22.10 16.02
N PRO A 216 12.10 -22.71 16.64
CA PRO A 216 12.13 -24.14 16.91
C PRO A 216 10.93 -24.66 17.72
N GLU A 217 10.34 -23.79 18.54
CA GLU A 217 9.17 -24.09 19.38
C GLU A 217 7.84 -23.85 18.62
N GLY A 218 7.89 -23.52 17.32
CA GLY A 218 6.72 -23.25 16.50
C GLY A 218 6.07 -21.88 16.73
N GLN A 219 6.73 -20.97 17.43
CA GLN A 219 6.22 -19.61 17.64
C GLN A 219 6.48 -18.71 16.43
N ILE A 220 5.57 -17.78 16.15
CA ILE A 220 5.79 -16.77 15.11
C ILE A 220 6.95 -15.85 15.49
N ALA A 221 7.97 -15.79 14.67
CA ALA A 221 9.15 -14.97 14.90
C ALA A 221 9.26 -13.77 13.92
N SER A 222 8.87 -13.99 12.66
CA SER A 222 8.81 -12.94 11.64
C SER A 222 7.73 -13.31 10.62
N PHE A 223 7.23 -12.30 9.90
CA PHE A 223 6.20 -12.50 8.89
C PHE A 223 6.30 -11.44 7.79
N GLY A 224 5.71 -11.71 6.63
CA GLY A 224 5.59 -10.75 5.56
C GLY A 224 4.68 -11.23 4.46
N SER A 225 3.70 -10.41 4.09
CA SER A 225 2.87 -10.62 2.93
C SER A 225 3.45 -9.87 1.75
N ILE A 226 3.43 -10.51 0.57
CA ILE A 226 3.95 -9.94 -0.65
C ILE A 226 2.83 -9.96 -1.70
N TRP A 227 2.46 -8.78 -2.14
CA TRP A 227 1.42 -8.57 -3.14
C TRP A 227 2.07 -8.53 -4.51
N PHE A 228 1.61 -9.33 -5.46
CA PHE A 228 2.24 -9.46 -6.77
C PHE A 228 1.26 -9.17 -7.89
N ASP A 229 1.55 -8.15 -8.68
CA ASP A 229 0.85 -7.87 -9.93
C ASP A 229 1.64 -8.45 -11.10
N GLN A 230 1.14 -9.55 -11.64
CA GLN A 230 1.81 -10.26 -12.74
C GLN A 230 1.88 -9.42 -14.03
N ARG A 231 0.86 -8.57 -14.30
CA ARG A 231 0.82 -7.73 -15.50
C ARG A 231 1.88 -6.63 -15.48
N LEU A 232 2.14 -6.09 -14.28
CA LEU A 232 3.19 -5.10 -14.05
C LEU A 232 4.56 -5.76 -13.83
N SER A 233 4.61 -7.07 -13.59
CA SER A 233 5.80 -7.78 -13.09
C SER A 233 6.41 -7.09 -11.87
N LEU A 234 5.55 -6.56 -11.01
CA LEU A 234 5.87 -5.77 -9.83
C LEU A 234 5.25 -6.42 -8.58
N ALA A 235 6.02 -6.45 -7.50
CA ALA A 235 5.53 -6.87 -6.20
C ALA A 235 5.75 -5.78 -5.13
N GLU A 236 5.02 -5.89 -4.02
CA GLU A 236 5.18 -5.01 -2.86
C GLU A 236 5.10 -5.81 -1.57
N PHE A 237 6.08 -5.63 -0.67
CA PHE A 237 6.04 -6.16 0.69
C PHE A 237 5.14 -5.27 1.56
N GLU A 238 4.01 -5.84 2.06
CA GLU A 238 3.07 -5.14 2.97
C GLU A 238 2.14 -6.13 3.68
N PRO A 239 2.25 -6.31 4.99
CA PRO A 239 3.29 -5.80 5.90
C PRO A 239 4.54 -6.68 5.95
N VAL A 240 5.59 -6.19 6.62
CA VAL A 240 6.76 -6.98 7.06
C VAL A 240 7.02 -6.70 8.52
N GLY A 241 7.13 -7.76 9.33
CA GLY A 241 7.34 -7.62 10.76
C GLY A 241 8.27 -8.68 11.34
N THR A 242 8.95 -8.32 12.44
CA THR A 242 9.67 -9.27 13.30
C THR A 242 9.23 -9.01 14.73
N VAL A 243 8.74 -10.06 15.38
CA VAL A 243 8.26 -10.01 16.76
C VAL A 243 9.39 -9.52 17.69
N PRO A 244 9.12 -8.65 18.65
CA PRO A 244 10.14 -7.95 19.44
C PRO A 244 11.22 -8.88 20.05
N GLU A 245 10.84 -9.99 20.63
CA GLU A 245 11.75 -10.96 21.27
C GLU A 245 12.67 -11.72 20.30
N PHE A 246 12.33 -11.72 19.01
CA PHE A 246 13.12 -12.37 17.95
C PHE A 246 13.93 -11.37 17.11
N ARG A 247 13.90 -10.07 17.41
CA ARG A 247 14.66 -9.06 16.69
C ARG A 247 16.18 -9.24 16.82
N LYS A 248 16.92 -8.61 15.91
CA LYS A 248 18.39 -8.62 15.86
C LYS A 248 19.03 -9.99 15.61
N ARG A 249 18.27 -10.98 15.15
CA ARG A 249 18.72 -12.32 14.79
C ARG A 249 18.82 -12.55 13.27
N GLY A 250 18.66 -11.51 12.44
CA GLY A 250 18.70 -11.63 10.97
C GLY A 250 17.41 -12.14 10.31
N LEU A 251 16.35 -12.47 11.09
CA LEU A 251 15.14 -13.14 10.60
C LEU A 251 14.38 -12.33 9.54
N GLY A 252 14.24 -11.01 9.72
CA GLY A 252 13.61 -10.15 8.72
C GLY A 252 14.38 -10.14 7.39
N SER A 253 15.72 -10.19 7.43
CA SER A 253 16.53 -10.29 6.20
C SER A 253 16.35 -11.64 5.51
N ALA A 254 16.29 -12.73 6.27
CA ALA A 254 16.08 -14.07 5.74
C ALA A 254 14.69 -14.20 5.09
N LEU A 255 13.65 -13.65 5.73
CA LEU A 255 12.29 -13.64 5.21
C LEU A 255 12.20 -12.85 3.89
N ILE A 256 12.83 -11.67 3.82
CA ILE A 256 12.89 -10.85 2.61
C ILE A 256 13.63 -11.60 1.49
N ALA A 257 14.76 -12.24 1.80
CA ALA A 257 15.54 -13.01 0.83
C ALA A 257 14.71 -14.17 0.25
N GLU A 258 14.00 -14.93 1.09
CA GLU A 258 13.10 -16.00 0.63
C GLU A 258 11.96 -15.43 -0.23
N GLY A 259 11.34 -14.33 0.20
CA GLY A 259 10.30 -13.65 -0.58
C GLY A 259 10.81 -13.23 -1.97
N CYS A 260 11.99 -12.63 -2.04
CA CYS A 260 12.62 -12.27 -3.33
C CYS A 260 12.90 -13.50 -4.19
N ASN A 261 13.34 -14.62 -3.59
CA ASN A 261 13.58 -15.87 -4.32
C ASN A 261 12.27 -16.45 -4.89
N ARG A 262 11.18 -16.41 -4.12
CA ARG A 262 9.85 -16.83 -4.61
C ARG A 262 9.38 -15.95 -5.75
N LEU A 263 9.53 -14.63 -5.60
CA LEU A 263 9.18 -13.67 -6.64
C LEU A 263 9.95 -13.90 -7.95
N ARG A 264 11.27 -14.22 -7.88
CA ARG A 264 12.05 -14.56 -9.08
C ARG A 264 11.52 -15.80 -9.78
N ARG A 265 11.14 -16.84 -9.04
CA ARG A 265 10.51 -18.06 -9.62
C ARG A 265 9.19 -17.74 -10.33
N LEU A 266 8.46 -16.73 -9.89
CA LEU A 266 7.20 -16.26 -10.50
C LEU A 266 7.43 -15.26 -11.66
N GLY A 267 8.69 -14.93 -11.99
CA GLY A 267 9.02 -14.01 -13.07
C GLY A 267 8.83 -12.52 -12.70
N CYS A 268 8.73 -12.20 -11.41
CA CYS A 268 8.69 -10.81 -10.96
C CYS A 268 10.01 -10.11 -11.28
N ARG A 269 9.92 -8.89 -11.82
CA ARG A 269 11.10 -8.12 -12.22
C ARG A 269 11.54 -7.13 -11.15
N LYS A 270 10.62 -6.67 -10.33
CA LYS A 270 10.88 -5.62 -9.36
C LYS A 270 10.00 -5.81 -8.11
N VAL A 271 10.55 -5.56 -6.95
CA VAL A 271 9.80 -5.56 -5.71
C VAL A 271 10.02 -4.26 -4.96
N SER A 272 8.95 -3.73 -4.38
CA SER A 272 8.96 -2.50 -3.60
C SER A 272 8.66 -2.74 -2.13
N VAL A 273 9.00 -1.74 -1.32
CA VAL A 273 8.65 -1.66 0.09
C VAL A 273 8.61 -0.20 0.54
N MET A 274 7.77 0.09 1.51
CA MET A 274 7.74 1.42 2.13
C MET A 274 8.07 1.36 3.61
N SER A 275 8.68 2.44 4.12
CA SER A 275 8.87 2.65 5.54
C SER A 275 8.81 4.13 5.89
N TRP A 276 8.34 4.43 7.09
CA TRP A 276 8.38 5.79 7.62
C TRP A 276 9.82 6.28 7.78
N SER A 277 10.09 7.53 7.44
CA SER A 277 11.45 8.10 7.47
C SER A 277 12.15 7.98 8.81
N GLU A 278 11.41 8.00 9.92
CA GLU A 278 11.95 7.88 11.28
C GLU A 278 12.05 6.43 11.78
N SER A 279 11.57 5.44 11.01
CA SER A 279 11.66 4.02 11.35
C SER A 279 13.08 3.48 11.10
N VAL A 280 14.01 3.77 12.01
CA VAL A 280 15.46 3.49 11.84
C VAL A 280 15.72 2.01 11.54
N GLU A 281 15.07 1.10 12.26
CA GLU A 281 15.25 -0.34 12.12
C GLU A 281 14.77 -0.85 10.77
N ALA A 282 13.58 -0.44 10.33
CA ALA A 282 13.02 -0.80 9.03
C ALA A 282 13.89 -0.23 7.90
N ASN A 283 14.31 1.03 8.01
CA ASN A 283 15.19 1.67 7.03
C ASN A 283 16.51 0.91 6.87
N ARG A 284 17.14 0.49 7.98
CA ARG A 284 18.38 -0.31 7.96
C ARG A 284 18.16 -1.71 7.38
N LEU A 285 17.01 -2.35 7.71
CA LEU A 285 16.65 -3.67 7.17
C LEU A 285 16.59 -3.61 5.64
N TYR A 286 15.79 -2.69 5.09
CA TYR A 286 15.61 -2.59 3.65
C TYR A 286 16.90 -2.21 2.91
N GLN A 287 17.69 -1.30 3.46
CA GLN A 287 19.00 -0.98 2.90
C GLN A 287 19.93 -2.21 2.84
N ARG A 288 20.01 -2.98 3.92
CA ARG A 288 20.84 -4.20 3.99
C ARG A 288 20.38 -5.30 3.04
N THR A 289 19.08 -5.37 2.76
CA THR A 289 18.48 -6.35 1.85
C THR A 289 18.43 -5.85 0.40
N GLY A 290 19.14 -4.74 0.09
CA GLY A 290 19.38 -4.26 -1.27
C GLY A 290 18.25 -3.43 -1.88
N PHE A 291 17.33 -2.91 -1.05
CA PHE A 291 16.32 -1.96 -1.51
C PHE A 291 16.91 -0.56 -1.59
N LEU A 292 16.81 0.05 -2.76
CA LEU A 292 17.28 1.42 -3.02
C LEU A 292 16.12 2.42 -2.84
N PRO A 293 16.37 3.57 -2.18
CA PRO A 293 15.37 4.62 -2.10
C PRO A 293 15.13 5.22 -3.49
N ILE A 294 13.86 5.33 -3.88
CA ILE A 294 13.45 5.87 -5.17
C ILE A 294 12.84 7.26 -5.01
N LEU A 295 11.87 7.38 -4.10
CA LEU A 295 11.16 8.64 -3.87
C LEU A 295 10.60 8.74 -2.46
N LYS A 296 10.15 9.94 -2.11
CA LYS A 296 9.37 10.21 -0.90
C LYS A 296 7.91 10.34 -1.24
N LYS A 297 7.06 9.79 -0.36
CA LYS A 297 5.63 10.07 -0.35
C LYS A 297 5.36 11.04 0.79
N ASN A 298 4.97 12.26 0.44
CA ASN A 298 4.84 13.38 1.35
C ASN A 298 3.38 13.54 1.78
N TYR A 299 3.18 14.02 2.99
CA TYR A 299 1.87 14.37 3.50
C TYR A 299 1.70 15.87 3.57
N TRP A 300 0.51 16.35 3.24
CA TRP A 300 0.14 17.74 3.22
C TRP A 300 -1.14 17.97 4.01
N ARG A 301 -1.20 19.04 4.78
CA ARG A 301 -2.37 19.42 5.54
C ARG A 301 -2.67 20.89 5.34
N ARG A 302 -3.96 21.24 5.30
CA ARG A 302 -4.38 22.65 5.36
C ARG A 302 -4.43 23.05 6.82
N ARG A 303 -3.76 24.13 7.19
CA ARG A 303 -3.81 24.72 8.53
C ARG A 303 -4.98 25.66 8.72
#